data_172b2a862dd16e221822a33f0ff9548c
#
_entry.id   172b2a862dd16e221822a33f0ff9548c
#
_cell.length_a   1.000
_cell.length_b   1.000
_cell.length_c   1.000
_cell.angle_alpha   90.00
_cell.angle_beta   90.00
_cell.angle_gamma   90.00
#
_symmetry.space_group_name_H-M   'P 1'
#
loop_
_entity.id
_entity.type
_entity.pdbx_description
1 polymer ?
#
loop_
_entity_poly.entity_id
_entity_poly.type
_entity_poly.pdbx_seq_one_letter_code
_entity_poly.pdbx_strand_id
1 'polypeptide(L)'
;ELESFTQLRQHFYVTGILHPGNKDDQQLISLLSKAAPCLINNKIWKLLICLIPSIWVLVAIGCALNLLPVSIAGMFFGLSFIIAYLNAKQIATVHNSLDRMEQILQTYSKLIKCIEGENFQSAELADIHNRFASDGQTASSIIKKLSGHIGALNQRFSAIGVILNIFTLRDTRMAIKLEKWKIEHGEDTERWFEALALFDAYCS
;
A
#
# COMPACT_ATOMS: atom_id res chain seq x y z
N GLU A 1 29.57 14.57 12.47
CA GLU A 1 29.46 13.10 12.28
C GLU A 1 29.02 12.75 10.85
N LEU A 2 28.01 13.40 10.27
CA LEU A 2 27.54 13.12 8.90
C LEU A 2 28.61 13.36 7.83
N GLU A 3 29.63 14.17 8.09
CA GLU A 3 30.75 14.35 7.16
C GLU A 3 31.52 13.05 6.90
N SER A 4 31.60 12.15 7.88
CA SER A 4 32.21 10.84 7.72
C SER A 4 31.35 9.84 6.95
N PHE A 5 30.03 10.05 6.87
CA PHE A 5 29.07 9.19 6.14
C PHE A 5 28.88 9.65 4.69
N THR A 6 29.95 9.82 3.94
CA THR A 6 29.92 10.38 2.57
C THR A 6 29.01 9.58 1.63
N GLN A 7 29.03 8.26 1.70
CA GLN A 7 28.17 7.40 0.86
C GLN A 7 26.69 7.57 1.18
N LEU A 8 26.32 7.65 2.45
CA LEU A 8 24.96 7.86 2.90
C LEU A 8 24.44 9.22 2.42
N ARG A 9 25.21 10.30 2.59
CA ARG A 9 24.87 11.64 2.11
C ARG A 9 24.72 11.68 0.59
N GLN A 10 25.64 11.09 -0.16
CA GLN A 10 25.54 11.01 -1.63
C GLN A 10 24.29 10.24 -2.06
N HIS A 11 23.98 9.13 -1.39
CA HIS A 11 22.77 8.36 -1.70
C HIS A 11 21.49 9.16 -1.43
N PHE A 12 21.45 9.89 -0.31
CA PHE A 12 20.36 10.81 0.01
C PHE A 12 20.21 11.91 -1.03
N TYR A 13 21.29 12.59 -1.37
CA TYR A 13 21.28 13.68 -2.34
C TYR A 13 20.82 13.22 -3.72
N VAL A 14 21.37 12.12 -4.23
CA VAL A 14 20.97 11.55 -5.53
C VAL A 14 19.50 11.13 -5.52
N THR A 15 19.06 10.49 -4.45
CA THR A 15 17.66 10.04 -4.35
C THR A 15 16.69 11.21 -4.20
N GLY A 16 17.08 12.26 -3.46
CA GLY A 16 16.31 13.50 -3.33
C GLY A 16 16.18 14.28 -4.65
N ILE A 17 17.24 14.34 -5.47
CA ILE A 17 17.18 14.96 -6.81
C ILE A 17 16.27 14.16 -7.75
N LEU A 18 16.32 12.84 -7.70
CA LEU A 18 15.49 11.99 -8.56
C LEU A 18 14.01 12.07 -8.19
N HIS A 19 13.71 12.43 -6.95
CA HIS A 19 12.34 12.55 -6.44
C HIS A 19 12.20 13.85 -5.62
N PRO A 20 12.22 15.04 -6.28
CA PRO A 20 12.07 16.29 -5.57
C PRO A 20 10.72 16.32 -4.83
N GLY A 21 10.78 16.61 -3.54
CA GLY A 21 9.60 16.74 -2.68
C GLY A 21 8.60 17.73 -3.30
N ASN A 22 7.37 17.29 -3.51
CA ASN A 22 6.35 18.09 -4.16
C ASN A 22 5.17 18.29 -3.18
N LYS A 23 4.28 19.23 -3.46
CA LYS A 23 3.01 19.42 -2.72
C LYS A 23 2.21 18.10 -2.61
N ASP A 24 2.41 17.21 -3.57
CA ASP A 24 1.79 15.89 -3.60
C ASP A 24 2.27 14.99 -2.44
N ASP A 25 3.50 15.16 -1.94
CA ASP A 25 4.04 14.36 -0.83
C ASP A 25 3.33 14.71 0.49
N GLN A 26 3.05 16.00 0.72
CA GLN A 26 2.27 16.43 1.89
C GLN A 26 0.82 15.95 1.82
N GLN A 27 0.22 15.95 0.62
CA GLN A 27 -1.11 15.38 0.43
C GLN A 27 -1.11 13.87 0.69
N LEU A 28 -0.08 13.16 0.23
CA LEU A 28 0.11 11.73 0.47
C LEU A 28 0.21 11.43 1.98
N ILE A 29 1.04 12.15 2.72
CA ILE A 29 1.18 12.01 4.16
C ILE A 29 -0.18 12.24 4.84
N SER A 30 -0.89 13.32 4.48
CA SER A 30 -2.20 13.62 5.04
C SER A 30 -3.28 12.58 4.70
N LEU A 31 -3.18 11.94 3.53
CA LEU A 31 -4.07 10.85 3.14
C LEU A 31 -3.74 9.54 3.88
N LEU A 32 -2.48 9.32 4.21
CA LEU A 32 -2.05 8.13 4.95
C LEU A 32 -2.29 8.25 6.45
N SER A 33 -2.11 9.43 7.03
CA SER A 33 -2.33 9.66 8.47
C SER A 33 -3.81 9.70 8.84
N LYS A 34 -4.70 10.17 7.95
CA LYS A 34 -6.14 10.24 8.22
C LYS A 34 -6.83 8.93 7.84
N ALA A 35 -7.10 8.09 8.83
CA ALA A 35 -7.89 6.88 8.64
C ALA A 35 -9.39 7.24 8.59
N ALA A 36 -10.03 6.99 7.46
CA ALA A 36 -11.48 6.96 7.34
C ALA A 36 -11.90 5.52 7.00
N PRO A 37 -12.15 4.65 8.00
CA PRO A 37 -12.46 3.25 7.76
C PRO A 37 -13.88 3.11 7.20
N CYS A 38 -14.01 2.98 5.87
CA CYS A 38 -15.29 2.76 5.20
C CYS A 38 -15.59 1.28 4.96
N LEU A 39 -14.56 0.51 4.61
CA LEU A 39 -14.72 -0.89 4.18
C LEU A 39 -14.46 -1.89 5.30
N ILE A 40 -13.53 -1.57 6.21
CA ILE A 40 -13.11 -2.51 7.27
C ILE A 40 -14.22 -2.80 8.29
N ASN A 41 -15.11 -1.83 8.53
CA ASN A 41 -16.24 -1.99 9.47
C ASN A 41 -17.46 -2.66 8.83
N ASN A 42 -17.47 -2.83 7.53
CA ASN A 42 -18.59 -3.45 6.84
C ASN A 42 -18.43 -4.98 6.77
N LYS A 43 -19.19 -5.68 7.63
CA LYS A 43 -19.20 -7.15 7.70
C LYS A 43 -19.58 -7.81 6.36
N ILE A 44 -20.38 -7.12 5.54
CA ILE A 44 -20.83 -7.63 4.23
C ILE A 44 -19.65 -7.79 3.29
N TRP A 45 -18.72 -6.83 3.23
CA TRP A 45 -17.54 -6.92 2.37
C TRP A 45 -16.59 -8.02 2.80
N LYS A 46 -16.38 -8.21 4.11
CA LYS A 46 -15.58 -9.31 4.63
C LYS A 46 -16.16 -10.68 4.25
N LEU A 47 -17.48 -10.81 4.29
CA LEU A 47 -18.17 -12.02 3.90
C LEU A 47 -18.06 -12.28 2.38
N LEU A 48 -18.30 -11.25 1.56
CA LEU A 48 -18.26 -11.36 0.09
C LEU A 48 -16.85 -11.73 -0.43
N ILE A 49 -15.79 -11.20 0.17
CA ILE A 49 -14.40 -11.52 -0.20
C ILE A 49 -14.08 -13.01 0.00
N CYS A 50 -14.72 -13.65 0.95
CA CYS A 50 -14.54 -15.08 1.21
C CYS A 50 -15.51 -15.94 0.39
N LEU A 51 -16.77 -15.53 0.29
CA LEU A 51 -17.84 -16.27 -0.39
C LEU A 51 -17.65 -16.35 -1.90
N ILE A 52 -17.33 -15.23 -2.57
CA ILE A 52 -17.26 -15.20 -4.04
C ILE A 52 -16.20 -16.16 -4.58
N PRO A 53 -14.94 -16.17 -4.11
CA PRO A 53 -13.97 -17.17 -4.58
C PRO A 53 -14.38 -18.60 -4.27
N SER A 54 -14.98 -18.85 -3.10
CA SER A 54 -15.41 -20.20 -2.70
C SER A 54 -16.53 -20.73 -3.60
N ILE A 55 -17.51 -19.88 -3.95
CA ILE A 55 -18.57 -20.23 -4.87
C ILE A 55 -18.01 -20.49 -6.28
N TRP A 56 -17.00 -19.71 -6.73
CA TRP A 56 -16.37 -19.94 -8.03
C TRP A 56 -15.70 -21.31 -8.12
N VAL A 57 -15.02 -21.73 -7.05
CA VAL A 57 -14.43 -23.10 -6.97
C VAL A 57 -15.52 -24.16 -7.06
N LEU A 58 -16.63 -23.99 -6.32
CA LEU A 58 -17.74 -24.93 -6.35
C LEU A 58 -18.43 -24.99 -7.72
N VAL A 59 -18.66 -23.84 -8.36
CA VAL A 59 -19.25 -23.78 -9.72
C VAL A 59 -18.30 -24.44 -10.74
N ALA A 60 -17.00 -24.20 -10.66
CA ALA A 60 -16.03 -24.82 -11.55
C ALA A 60 -16.02 -26.37 -11.41
N ILE A 61 -16.03 -26.88 -10.18
CA ILE A 61 -16.13 -28.32 -9.91
C ILE A 61 -17.45 -28.89 -10.42
N GLY A 62 -18.58 -28.22 -10.17
CA GLY A 62 -19.91 -28.64 -10.61
C GLY A 62 -20.03 -28.72 -12.14
N CYS A 63 -19.46 -27.75 -12.85
CA CYS A 63 -19.40 -27.77 -14.32
C CYS A 63 -18.48 -28.87 -14.83
N ALA A 64 -17.32 -29.09 -14.21
CA ALA A 64 -16.36 -30.14 -14.60
C ALA A 64 -16.94 -31.56 -14.43
N LEU A 65 -17.78 -31.75 -13.43
CA LEU A 65 -18.50 -33.02 -13.18
C LEU A 65 -19.81 -33.16 -13.97
N ASN A 66 -20.15 -32.21 -14.86
CA ASN A 66 -21.42 -32.12 -15.58
C ASN A 66 -22.66 -32.09 -14.68
N LEU A 67 -22.52 -31.70 -13.42
CA LEU A 67 -23.62 -31.55 -12.47
C LEU A 67 -24.37 -30.23 -12.63
N LEU A 68 -23.67 -29.19 -13.13
CA LEU A 68 -24.22 -27.85 -13.35
C LEU A 68 -24.13 -27.46 -14.84
N PRO A 69 -25.19 -26.90 -15.43
CA PRO A 69 -25.14 -26.37 -16.77
C PRO A 69 -24.27 -25.08 -16.80
N VAL A 70 -23.53 -24.90 -17.89
CA VAL A 70 -22.61 -23.76 -18.10
C VAL A 70 -23.37 -22.40 -18.00
N SER A 71 -24.67 -22.38 -18.27
CA SER A 71 -25.51 -21.18 -18.10
C SER A 71 -25.51 -20.62 -16.69
N ILE A 72 -25.41 -21.47 -15.65
CA ILE A 72 -25.31 -21.06 -14.25
C ILE A 72 -23.97 -20.35 -14.00
N ALA A 73 -22.89 -20.87 -14.56
CA ALA A 73 -21.58 -20.20 -14.48
C ALA A 73 -21.62 -18.80 -15.13
N GLY A 74 -22.30 -18.67 -16.29
CA GLY A 74 -22.50 -17.38 -16.95
C GLY A 74 -23.31 -16.37 -16.11
N MET A 75 -24.39 -16.81 -15.47
CA MET A 75 -25.20 -15.95 -14.57
C MET A 75 -24.36 -15.49 -13.36
N PHE A 76 -23.60 -16.40 -12.75
CA PHE A 76 -22.75 -16.06 -11.62
C PHE A 76 -21.60 -15.14 -12.01
N PHE A 77 -21.05 -15.29 -13.22
CA PHE A 77 -20.08 -14.37 -13.80
C PHE A 77 -20.65 -12.95 -13.92
N GLY A 78 -21.86 -12.80 -14.48
CA GLY A 78 -22.53 -11.51 -14.60
C GLY A 78 -22.76 -10.83 -13.24
N LEU A 79 -23.19 -11.60 -12.23
CA LEU A 79 -23.36 -11.08 -10.87
C LEU A 79 -22.04 -10.63 -10.25
N SER A 80 -20.99 -11.45 -10.37
CA SER A 80 -19.66 -11.12 -9.87
C SER A 80 -19.07 -9.90 -10.58
N PHE A 81 -19.31 -9.76 -11.88
CA PHE A 81 -18.91 -8.59 -12.66
C PHE A 81 -19.61 -7.31 -12.17
N ILE A 82 -20.90 -7.34 -11.92
CA ILE A 82 -21.66 -6.19 -11.38
C ILE A 82 -21.09 -5.78 -10.01
N ILE A 83 -20.87 -6.73 -9.12
CA ILE A 83 -20.30 -6.47 -7.79
C ILE A 83 -18.91 -5.85 -7.91
N ALA A 84 -18.03 -6.40 -8.76
CA ALA A 84 -16.70 -5.88 -9.01
C ALA A 84 -16.75 -4.46 -9.61
N TYR A 85 -17.68 -4.19 -10.54
CA TYR A 85 -17.85 -2.89 -11.18
C TYR A 85 -18.30 -1.81 -10.20
N LEU A 86 -19.29 -2.10 -9.35
CA LEU A 86 -19.78 -1.17 -8.33
C LEU A 86 -18.67 -0.78 -7.35
N ASN A 87 -17.85 -1.75 -6.95
CA ASN A 87 -16.69 -1.50 -6.11
C ASN A 87 -15.60 -0.71 -6.82
N ALA A 88 -15.31 -1.02 -8.07
CA ALA A 88 -14.30 -0.32 -8.85
C ALA A 88 -14.59 1.18 -8.93
N LYS A 89 -15.86 1.59 -9.01
CA LYS A 89 -16.27 2.99 -9.05
C LYS A 89 -15.95 3.73 -7.74
N GLN A 90 -16.11 3.09 -6.59
CA GLN A 90 -15.78 3.68 -5.28
C GLN A 90 -14.27 3.83 -5.07
N ILE A 91 -13.47 2.92 -5.63
CA ILE A 91 -12.01 2.92 -5.51
C ILE A 91 -11.36 3.81 -6.59
N ALA A 92 -12.03 4.09 -7.71
CA ALA A 92 -11.50 4.85 -8.83
C ALA A 92 -11.19 6.33 -8.50
N THR A 93 -11.84 6.92 -7.51
CA THR A 93 -11.58 8.30 -7.07
C THR A 93 -10.18 8.52 -6.51
N VAL A 94 -9.47 7.45 -6.16
CA VAL A 94 -8.11 7.50 -5.58
C VAL A 94 -7.02 7.26 -6.65
N HIS A 95 -7.41 6.95 -7.89
CA HIS A 95 -6.56 6.35 -8.90
C HIS A 95 -5.38 7.18 -9.40
N ASN A 96 -5.60 8.45 -9.74
CA ASN A 96 -4.56 9.27 -10.41
C ASN A 96 -3.34 9.55 -9.51
N SER A 97 -3.47 9.29 -8.23
CA SER A 97 -2.39 9.48 -7.25
C SER A 97 -1.62 8.19 -6.95
N LEU A 98 -2.17 7.00 -7.25
CA LEU A 98 -1.62 5.72 -6.76
C LEU A 98 -0.27 5.34 -7.38
N ASP A 99 -0.09 5.55 -8.70
CA ASP A 99 1.20 5.22 -9.37
C ASP A 99 2.35 6.02 -8.79
N ARG A 100 2.11 7.31 -8.58
CA ARG A 100 3.09 8.21 -8.00
C ARG A 100 3.34 7.90 -6.53
N MET A 101 2.27 7.58 -5.79
CA MET A 101 2.36 7.15 -4.39
C MET A 101 3.22 5.90 -4.22
N GLU A 102 3.10 4.92 -5.11
CA GLU A 102 3.91 3.70 -5.05
C GLU A 102 5.39 4.01 -5.17
N GLN A 103 5.79 4.84 -6.16
CA GLN A 103 7.18 5.22 -6.40
C GLN A 103 7.76 6.03 -5.23
N ILE A 104 7.00 7.00 -4.72
CA ILE A 104 7.40 7.83 -3.57
C ILE A 104 7.64 6.95 -2.33
N LEU A 105 6.72 6.06 -2.01
CA LEU A 105 6.86 5.16 -0.86
C LEU A 105 8.01 4.17 -1.01
N GLN A 106 8.28 3.67 -2.23
CA GLN A 106 9.46 2.84 -2.50
C GLN A 106 10.75 3.61 -2.24
N THR A 107 10.79 4.86 -2.67
CA THR A 107 11.95 5.73 -2.45
C THR A 107 12.16 5.99 -0.96
N TYR A 108 11.11 6.38 -0.25
CA TYR A 108 11.18 6.63 1.19
C TYR A 108 11.56 5.38 1.98
N SER A 109 11.02 4.22 1.61
CA SER A 109 11.44 2.95 2.22
C SER A 109 12.94 2.68 2.07
N LYS A 110 13.53 3.01 0.91
CA LYS A 110 14.97 2.84 0.67
C LYS A 110 15.79 3.83 1.50
N LEU A 111 15.37 5.10 1.56
CA LEU A 111 16.05 6.13 2.34
C LEU A 111 16.03 5.81 3.84
N ILE A 112 14.88 5.46 4.38
CA ILE A 112 14.73 5.06 5.78
C ILE A 112 15.58 3.82 6.07
N LYS A 113 15.61 2.84 5.16
CA LYS A 113 16.44 1.64 5.33
C LYS A 113 17.93 1.97 5.42
N CYS A 114 18.41 2.99 4.70
CA CYS A 114 19.78 3.45 4.82
C CYS A 114 20.07 4.02 6.21
N ILE A 115 19.14 4.82 6.76
CA ILE A 115 19.28 5.37 8.12
C ILE A 115 19.23 4.25 9.17
N GLU A 116 18.28 3.31 9.05
CA GLU A 116 18.12 2.17 9.95
C GLU A 116 19.35 1.25 10.00
N GLY A 117 20.14 1.22 8.91
CA GLY A 117 21.36 0.41 8.81
C GLY A 117 22.60 1.02 9.47
N GLU A 118 22.55 2.28 9.88
CA GLU A 118 23.70 2.99 10.43
C GLU A 118 23.57 3.15 11.94
N ASN A 119 24.74 3.21 12.62
CA ASN A 119 24.83 3.46 14.05
C ASN A 119 25.40 4.87 14.28
N PHE A 120 24.57 5.77 14.77
CA PHE A 120 24.97 7.14 15.05
C PHE A 120 25.41 7.32 16.49
N GLN A 121 26.49 8.11 16.70
CA GLN A 121 27.03 8.42 18.03
C GLN A 121 26.50 9.75 18.57
N SER A 122 26.11 10.69 17.67
CA SER A 122 25.53 11.96 18.10
C SER A 122 24.11 11.74 18.64
N ALA A 123 23.79 12.45 19.71
CA ALA A 123 22.48 12.31 20.38
C ALA A 123 21.33 12.69 19.45
N GLU A 124 21.49 13.71 18.60
CA GLU A 124 20.46 14.17 17.67
C GLU A 124 20.19 13.13 16.57
N LEU A 125 21.24 12.54 15.97
CA LEU A 125 21.10 11.53 14.93
C LEU A 125 20.58 10.21 15.50
N ALA A 126 20.98 9.86 16.72
CA ALA A 126 20.44 8.70 17.44
C ALA A 126 18.95 8.87 17.77
N ASP A 127 18.49 10.10 18.13
CA ASP A 127 17.07 10.37 18.34
C ASP A 127 16.27 10.19 17.03
N ILE A 128 16.77 10.75 15.92
CA ILE A 128 16.15 10.57 14.60
C ILE A 128 16.09 9.08 14.22
N HIS A 129 17.17 8.34 14.40
CA HIS A 129 17.22 6.91 14.15
C HIS A 129 16.18 6.14 14.98
N ASN A 130 16.05 6.46 16.26
CA ASN A 130 15.09 5.82 17.17
C ASN A 130 13.63 6.08 16.79
N ARG A 131 13.33 7.20 16.11
CA ARG A 131 11.97 7.51 15.64
C ARG A 131 11.49 6.54 14.56
N PHE A 132 12.38 5.83 13.87
CA PHE A 132 12.03 4.79 12.90
C PHE A 132 11.75 3.43 13.55
N ALA A 133 12.03 3.27 14.85
CA ALA A 133 11.68 2.05 15.56
C ALA A 133 10.17 1.95 15.74
N SER A 134 9.60 0.81 15.41
CA SER A 134 8.20 0.45 15.63
C SER A 134 8.15 -0.99 16.12
N ASP A 135 7.08 -1.39 16.79
CA ASP A 135 6.85 -2.66 17.49
C ASP A 135 7.42 -3.92 16.79
N GLY A 136 8.73 -4.14 16.90
CA GLY A 136 9.41 -5.33 16.36
C GLY A 136 9.58 -5.36 14.83
N GLN A 137 9.20 -4.30 14.10
CA GLN A 137 9.41 -4.16 12.66
C GLN A 137 10.11 -2.83 12.37
N THR A 138 10.85 -2.78 11.25
CA THR A 138 11.48 -1.54 10.77
C THR A 138 10.48 -0.69 10.00
N ALA A 139 10.53 0.64 10.14
CA ALA A 139 9.68 1.58 9.39
C ALA A 139 9.82 1.37 7.88
N SER A 140 11.04 1.13 7.39
CA SER A 140 11.31 0.83 5.98
C SER A 140 10.55 -0.41 5.49
N SER A 141 10.46 -1.47 6.30
CA SER A 141 9.71 -2.69 5.97
C SER A 141 8.21 -2.44 5.92
N ILE A 142 7.68 -1.66 6.86
CA ILE A 142 6.26 -1.32 6.95
C ILE A 142 5.84 -0.47 5.74
N ILE A 143 6.64 0.55 5.38
CA ILE A 143 6.40 1.41 4.22
C ILE A 143 6.53 0.61 2.91
N LYS A 144 7.48 -0.32 2.83
CA LYS A 144 7.63 -1.22 1.68
C LYS A 144 6.40 -2.11 1.48
N LYS A 145 5.82 -2.65 2.55
CA LYS A 145 4.56 -3.42 2.48
C LYS A 145 3.41 -2.56 1.96
N LEU A 146 3.31 -1.31 2.42
CA LEU A 146 2.31 -0.35 1.94
C LEU A 146 2.47 -0.09 0.44
N SER A 147 3.69 0.21 -0.01
CA SER A 147 3.99 0.39 -1.45
C SER A 147 3.55 -0.84 -2.27
N GLY A 148 3.80 -2.06 -1.78
CA GLY A 148 3.35 -3.29 -2.43
C GLY A 148 1.82 -3.41 -2.51
N HIS A 149 1.08 -2.96 -1.50
CA HIS A 149 -0.39 -2.95 -1.54
C HIS A 149 -0.92 -1.94 -2.56
N ILE A 150 -0.29 -0.77 -2.66
CA ILE A 150 -0.63 0.27 -3.65
C ILE A 150 -0.29 -0.21 -5.07
N GLY A 151 0.88 -0.81 -5.28
CA GLY A 151 1.26 -1.39 -6.58
C GLY A 151 0.32 -2.52 -7.02
N ALA A 152 -0.18 -3.32 -6.08
CA ALA A 152 -1.19 -4.33 -6.39
C ALA A 152 -2.54 -3.72 -6.81
N LEU A 153 -2.89 -2.54 -6.32
CA LEU A 153 -4.07 -1.79 -6.79
C LEU A 153 -3.84 -1.21 -8.18
N ASN A 154 -2.62 -0.76 -8.50
CA ASN A 154 -2.28 -0.23 -9.82
C ASN A 154 -2.41 -1.28 -10.92
N GLN A 155 -2.04 -2.53 -10.65
CA GLN A 155 -2.15 -3.64 -11.61
C GLN A 155 -3.59 -3.97 -12.01
N ARG A 156 -4.62 -3.41 -11.36
CA ARG A 156 -6.04 -3.68 -11.68
C ARG A 156 -6.44 -3.29 -13.10
N PHE A 157 -5.71 -2.35 -13.73
CA PHE A 157 -5.98 -1.89 -15.10
C PHE A 157 -5.45 -2.83 -16.19
N SER A 158 -4.65 -3.82 -15.84
CA SER A 158 -4.33 -4.89 -16.78
C SER A 158 -5.56 -5.78 -16.99
N ALA A 159 -5.72 -6.34 -18.19
CA ALA A 159 -6.80 -7.28 -18.48
C ALA A 159 -6.84 -8.45 -17.47
N ILE A 160 -5.67 -8.92 -17.06
CA ILE A 160 -5.52 -9.96 -16.04
C ILE A 160 -6.03 -9.47 -14.68
N GLY A 161 -5.73 -8.22 -14.31
CA GLY A 161 -6.21 -7.61 -13.05
C GLY A 161 -7.72 -7.53 -12.97
N VAL A 162 -8.38 -7.12 -14.06
CA VAL A 162 -9.85 -7.08 -14.15
C VAL A 162 -10.46 -8.47 -13.97
N ILE A 163 -9.94 -9.46 -14.70
CA ILE A 163 -10.41 -10.84 -14.59
C ILE A 163 -10.24 -11.35 -13.15
N LEU A 164 -9.05 -11.20 -12.56
CA LEU A 164 -8.81 -11.61 -11.18
C LEU A 164 -9.73 -10.91 -10.19
N ASN A 165 -10.07 -9.63 -10.43
CA ASN A 165 -10.97 -8.90 -9.55
C ASN A 165 -12.40 -9.47 -9.57
N ILE A 166 -12.91 -9.88 -10.74
CA ILE A 166 -14.24 -10.51 -10.89
C ILE A 166 -14.31 -11.81 -10.07
N PHE A 167 -13.25 -12.62 -10.10
CA PHE A 167 -13.23 -13.92 -9.43
C PHE A 167 -12.92 -13.84 -7.93
N THR A 168 -12.11 -12.86 -7.50
CA THR A 168 -11.54 -12.86 -6.14
C THR A 168 -11.84 -11.60 -5.33
N LEU A 169 -12.50 -10.58 -5.89
CA LEU A 169 -12.65 -9.25 -5.31
C LEU A 169 -11.30 -8.70 -4.79
N ARG A 170 -10.26 -8.84 -5.62
CA ARG A 170 -8.88 -8.47 -5.26
C ARG A 170 -8.77 -7.01 -4.83
N ASP A 171 -9.41 -6.09 -5.55
CA ASP A 171 -9.35 -4.66 -5.27
C ASP A 171 -9.93 -4.33 -3.90
N THR A 172 -11.08 -4.92 -3.56
CA THR A 172 -11.71 -4.75 -2.25
C THR A 172 -10.82 -5.29 -1.13
N ARG A 173 -10.18 -6.44 -1.35
CA ARG A 173 -9.25 -7.04 -0.41
C ARG A 173 -8.04 -6.15 -0.16
N MET A 174 -7.48 -5.54 -1.22
CA MET A 174 -6.35 -4.62 -1.11
C MET A 174 -6.76 -3.31 -0.44
N ALA A 175 -7.94 -2.77 -0.75
CA ALA A 175 -8.47 -1.58 -0.08
C ALA A 175 -8.65 -1.80 1.43
N ILE A 176 -9.18 -2.96 1.85
CA ILE A 176 -9.28 -3.31 3.29
C ILE A 176 -7.89 -3.43 3.94
N LYS A 177 -6.91 -4.01 3.24
CA LYS A 177 -5.52 -4.08 3.75
C LYS A 177 -4.92 -2.69 3.92
N LEU A 178 -5.20 -1.77 3.00
CA LEU A 178 -4.75 -0.39 3.07
C LEU A 178 -5.41 0.36 4.24
N GLU A 179 -6.73 0.19 4.44
CA GLU A 179 -7.42 0.77 5.60
C GLU A 179 -6.87 0.21 6.93
N LYS A 180 -6.64 -1.10 6.99
CA LYS A 180 -6.04 -1.74 8.16
C LYS A 180 -4.65 -1.16 8.46
N TRP A 181 -3.81 -1.04 7.45
CA TRP A 181 -2.49 -0.45 7.57
C TRP A 181 -2.55 1.00 8.09
N LYS A 182 -3.49 1.81 7.58
CA LYS A 182 -3.69 3.18 8.05
C LYS A 182 -4.08 3.27 9.53
N ILE A 183 -4.92 2.34 9.99
CA ILE A 183 -5.33 2.28 11.40
C ILE A 183 -4.13 1.89 12.28
N GLU A 184 -3.30 0.96 11.82
CA GLU A 184 -2.18 0.43 12.59
C GLU A 184 -0.96 1.37 12.60
N HIS A 185 -0.71 2.10 11.50
CA HIS A 185 0.54 2.84 11.30
C HIS A 185 0.36 4.31 10.88
N GLY A 186 -0.88 4.83 10.88
CA GLY A 186 -1.15 6.19 10.42
C GLY A 186 -0.41 7.25 11.24
N GLU A 187 -0.43 7.14 12.56
CA GLU A 187 0.25 8.06 13.49
C GLU A 187 1.78 7.93 13.38
N ASP A 188 2.28 6.71 13.28
CA ASP A 188 3.71 6.45 13.11
C ASP A 188 4.25 7.03 11.80
N THR A 189 3.43 7.02 10.76
CA THR A 189 3.81 7.52 9.43
C THR A 189 4.21 8.99 9.47
N GLU A 190 3.45 9.83 10.16
CA GLU A 190 3.75 11.26 10.30
C GLU A 190 5.10 11.44 11.00
N ARG A 191 5.34 10.73 12.10
CA ARG A 191 6.61 10.72 12.83
C ARG A 191 7.79 10.30 11.95
N TRP A 192 7.63 9.26 11.10
CA TRP A 192 8.70 8.80 10.21
C TRP A 192 9.03 9.80 9.12
N PHE A 193 8.03 10.46 8.54
CA PHE A 193 8.28 11.47 7.52
C PHE A 193 8.90 12.75 8.10
N GLU A 194 8.51 13.15 9.31
CA GLU A 194 9.17 14.24 10.03
C GLU A 194 10.64 13.91 10.33
N ALA A 195 10.91 12.70 10.82
CA ALA A 195 12.28 12.24 11.09
C ALA A 195 13.13 12.22 9.81
N LEU A 196 12.55 11.77 8.69
CA LEU A 196 13.23 11.78 7.40
C LEU A 196 13.54 13.20 6.91
N ALA A 197 12.60 14.13 7.05
CA ALA A 197 12.78 15.53 6.68
C ALA A 197 13.85 16.21 7.54
N LEU A 198 13.89 15.93 8.84
CA LEU A 198 14.95 16.40 9.73
C LEU A 198 16.32 15.86 9.32
N PHE A 199 16.41 14.57 9.00
CA PHE A 199 17.64 13.95 8.54
C PHE A 199 18.14 14.56 7.23
N ASP A 200 17.24 14.81 6.28
CA ASP A 200 17.57 15.46 5.01
C ASP A 200 18.12 16.88 5.24
N ALA A 201 17.51 17.65 6.15
CA ALA A 201 17.99 18.99 6.53
C ALA A 201 19.42 18.95 7.14
N TYR A 202 19.78 17.90 7.87
CA TYR A 202 21.15 17.72 8.38
C TYR A 202 22.13 17.27 7.30
N CYS A 203 21.66 16.66 6.22
CA CYS A 203 22.51 16.24 5.09
C CYS A 203 22.79 17.36 4.08
N SER A 204 21.96 18.40 4.05
CA SER A 204 22.07 19.56 3.14
C SER A 204 23.17 20.49 3.56
#